data_45b8c57e117a0dbea40522528dd2e361
#
_entry.id   45b8c57e117a0dbea40522528dd2e361
#
_cell.length_a   1.000
_cell.length_b   1.000
_cell.length_c   1.000
_cell.angle_alpha   90.00
_cell.angle_beta   90.00
_cell.angle_gamma   90.00
#
_symmetry.space_group_name_H-M   'P 1'
#
loop_
_entity.id
_entity.type
_entity.pdbx_description
1 polymer ?
#
loop_
_entity_poly.entity_id
_entity_poly.type
_entity_poly.pdbx_seq_one_letter_code
_entity_poly.pdbx_strand_id
1 'polypeptide(L)'
;MTSNNPESMTIGRLARAAGVGVETIRYYQQRGLLPVPASEGSFRQYPVALTARIHFIKHAQNLGFSLDEITELLRLEAGENRSSVRRIATDRLLQIEKKMADLKRMQTTLKQLVIECEHTRGDLPCPIIASLVQATYLA
;
A
#
# COMPACT_ATOMS: atom_id res chain seq x y z
N MET A 1 -22.34 12.11 -32.87
CA MET A 1 -21.63 13.26 -32.30
C MET A 1 -20.82 12.83 -31.11
N THR A 2 -19.52 12.73 -31.29
CA THR A 2 -18.63 12.57 -30.20
C THR A 2 -18.52 13.89 -29.47
N SER A 3 -19.21 14.01 -28.33
CA SER A 3 -18.94 15.15 -27.47
C SER A 3 -17.52 14.92 -26.93
N ASN A 4 -16.55 15.59 -27.51
CA ASN A 4 -15.25 15.77 -26.88
C ASN A 4 -15.47 16.61 -25.63
N ASN A 5 -15.96 15.95 -24.59
CA ASN A 5 -15.94 16.60 -23.28
C ASN A 5 -14.49 16.59 -22.83
N PRO A 6 -13.81 17.75 -22.78
CA PRO A 6 -12.41 17.79 -22.33
C PRO A 6 -12.22 17.34 -20.89
N GLU A 7 -13.33 17.12 -20.17
CA GLU A 7 -13.33 16.69 -18.77
C GLU A 7 -13.47 15.17 -18.59
N SER A 8 -13.47 14.42 -19.69
CA SER A 8 -13.56 12.95 -19.62
C SER A 8 -12.54 12.27 -20.51
N MET A 9 -12.17 11.05 -20.16
CA MET A 9 -11.17 10.29 -20.88
C MET A 9 -11.45 8.79 -20.78
N THR A 10 -10.82 8.00 -21.64
CA THR A 10 -10.88 6.54 -21.57
C THR A 10 -10.09 6.04 -20.35
N ILE A 11 -10.36 4.79 -19.94
CA ILE A 11 -9.63 4.18 -18.83
C ILE A 11 -8.12 4.12 -19.09
N GLY A 12 -7.72 3.85 -20.33
CA GLY A 12 -6.30 3.82 -20.72
C GLY A 12 -5.60 5.16 -20.57
N ARG A 13 -6.30 6.25 -20.91
CA ARG A 13 -5.78 7.61 -20.75
C ARG A 13 -5.73 8.00 -19.28
N LEU A 14 -6.75 7.64 -18.50
CA LEU A 14 -6.77 7.87 -17.07
C LEU A 14 -5.60 7.16 -16.40
N ALA A 15 -5.36 5.90 -16.74
CA ALA A 15 -4.24 5.12 -16.23
C ALA A 15 -2.91 5.80 -16.51
N ARG A 16 -2.70 6.27 -17.73
CA ARG A 16 -1.49 7.00 -18.11
C ARG A 16 -1.34 8.32 -17.35
N ALA A 17 -2.40 9.09 -17.27
CA ALA A 17 -2.39 10.37 -16.56
C ALA A 17 -2.09 10.19 -15.07
N ALA A 18 -2.58 9.13 -14.47
CA ALA A 18 -2.39 8.83 -13.05
C ALA A 18 -1.11 8.03 -12.75
N GLY A 19 -0.42 7.55 -13.79
CA GLY A 19 0.81 6.77 -13.62
C GLY A 19 0.57 5.38 -13.05
N VAL A 20 -0.56 4.77 -13.35
CA VAL A 20 -0.93 3.42 -12.89
C VAL A 20 -1.36 2.56 -14.07
N GLY A 21 -1.49 1.25 -13.87
CA GLY A 21 -2.06 0.35 -14.86
C GLY A 21 -3.59 0.37 -14.84
N VAL A 22 -4.21 -0.03 -15.94
CA VAL A 22 -5.67 -0.19 -16.05
C VAL A 22 -6.17 -1.16 -14.99
N GLU A 23 -5.43 -2.22 -14.71
CA GLU A 23 -5.79 -3.22 -13.70
C GLU A 23 -5.87 -2.62 -12.30
N THR A 24 -5.00 -1.67 -11.98
CA THR A 24 -5.02 -0.95 -10.72
C THR A 24 -6.32 -0.15 -10.57
N ILE A 25 -6.74 0.52 -11.63
CA ILE A 25 -8.00 1.28 -11.64
C ILE A 25 -9.18 0.33 -11.40
N ARG A 26 -9.21 -0.79 -12.10
CA ARG A 26 -10.28 -1.79 -11.92
C ARG A 26 -10.29 -2.37 -10.51
N TYR A 27 -9.12 -2.61 -9.94
CA TYR A 27 -9.00 -3.07 -8.56
C TYR A 27 -9.56 -2.04 -7.57
N TYR A 28 -9.24 -0.77 -7.76
CA TYR A 28 -9.79 0.29 -6.92
C TYR A 28 -11.31 0.41 -7.06
N GLN A 29 -11.83 0.20 -8.26
CA GLN A 29 -13.27 0.16 -8.49
C GLN A 29 -13.92 -1.00 -7.74
N GLN A 30 -13.33 -2.18 -7.79
CA GLN A 30 -13.83 -3.36 -7.07
C GLN A 30 -13.85 -3.13 -5.55
N ARG A 31 -12.87 -2.38 -5.04
CA ARG A 31 -12.76 -2.07 -3.62
C ARG A 31 -13.60 -0.86 -3.20
N GLY A 32 -14.32 -0.26 -4.13
CA GLY A 32 -15.19 0.89 -3.83
C GLY A 32 -14.45 2.21 -3.66
N LEU A 33 -13.17 2.27 -4.04
CA LEU A 33 -12.35 3.48 -3.93
C LEU A 33 -12.57 4.44 -5.08
N LEU A 34 -12.95 3.92 -6.24
CA LEU A 34 -13.26 4.69 -7.44
C LEU A 34 -14.64 4.31 -7.95
N PRO A 35 -15.40 5.29 -8.47
CA PRO A 35 -16.68 4.98 -9.11
C PRO A 35 -16.46 4.25 -10.43
N VAL A 36 -17.48 3.47 -10.84
CA VAL A 36 -17.53 2.87 -12.16
C VAL A 36 -18.49 3.73 -12.98
N PRO A 37 -18.02 4.47 -13.99
CA PRO A 37 -18.91 5.28 -14.80
C PRO A 37 -19.94 4.44 -15.55
N ALA A 38 -21.10 5.00 -15.77
CA ALA A 38 -22.10 4.35 -16.60
C ALA A 38 -21.54 4.13 -18.01
N SER A 39 -21.80 2.96 -18.57
CA SER A 39 -21.41 2.64 -19.94
C SER A 39 -22.39 3.27 -20.92
N GLU A 40 -21.90 4.21 -21.73
CA GLU A 40 -22.63 4.72 -22.89
C GLU A 40 -21.94 4.17 -24.14
N GLY A 41 -22.60 3.23 -24.82
CA GLY A 41 -22.01 2.57 -26.00
C GLY A 41 -20.89 1.60 -25.62
N SER A 42 -19.84 1.53 -26.46
CA SER A 42 -18.76 0.56 -26.31
C SER A 42 -17.69 0.97 -25.30
N PHE A 43 -17.65 2.25 -24.88
CA PHE A 43 -16.58 2.77 -24.05
C PHE A 43 -17.12 3.61 -22.90
N ARG A 44 -16.59 3.35 -21.70
CA ARG A 44 -16.86 4.18 -20.54
C ARG A 44 -15.99 5.42 -20.59
N GLN A 45 -16.57 6.55 -20.15
CA GLN A 45 -15.87 7.82 -20.04
C GLN A 45 -15.62 8.13 -18.57
N TYR A 46 -14.37 8.38 -18.24
CA TYR A 46 -13.93 8.63 -16.87
C TYR A 46 -13.67 10.12 -16.66
N PRO A 47 -14.23 10.74 -15.62
CA PRO A 47 -13.94 12.15 -15.32
C PRO A 47 -12.44 12.36 -15.06
N VAL A 48 -11.91 13.47 -15.59
CA VAL A 48 -10.49 13.85 -15.38
C VAL A 48 -10.16 14.02 -13.89
N ALA A 49 -11.14 14.44 -13.09
CA ALA A 49 -10.99 14.62 -11.66
C ALA A 49 -10.57 13.34 -10.93
N LEU A 50 -10.83 12.17 -11.50
CA LEU A 50 -10.39 10.88 -10.91
C LEU A 50 -8.88 10.72 -10.89
N THR A 51 -8.14 11.44 -11.72
CA THR A 51 -6.67 11.46 -11.70
C THR A 51 -6.16 11.86 -10.31
N ALA A 52 -6.69 12.95 -9.76
CA ALA A 52 -6.31 13.42 -8.43
C ALA A 52 -6.69 12.40 -7.35
N ARG A 53 -7.84 11.76 -7.49
CA ARG A 53 -8.28 10.74 -6.53
C ARG A 53 -7.36 9.52 -6.54
N ILE A 54 -6.93 9.08 -7.72
CA ILE A 54 -5.98 7.97 -7.86
C ILE A 54 -4.64 8.35 -7.23
N HIS A 55 -4.15 9.57 -7.47
CA HIS A 55 -2.93 10.07 -6.82
C HIS A 55 -3.06 10.05 -5.30
N PHE A 56 -4.18 10.47 -4.76
CA PHE A 56 -4.45 10.44 -3.32
C PHE A 56 -4.34 9.00 -2.79
N ILE A 57 -5.00 8.05 -3.45
CA ILE A 57 -4.97 6.64 -3.05
C ILE A 57 -3.54 6.10 -3.07
N LYS A 58 -2.78 6.38 -4.14
CA LYS A 58 -1.39 5.93 -4.28
C LYS A 58 -0.49 6.52 -3.20
N HIS A 59 -0.61 7.81 -2.93
CA HIS A 59 0.16 8.47 -1.88
C HIS A 59 -0.14 7.87 -0.50
N ALA A 60 -1.42 7.63 -0.22
CA ALA A 60 -1.82 7.03 1.05
C ALA A 60 -1.29 5.60 1.19
N GLN A 61 -1.32 4.80 0.11
CA GLN A 61 -0.72 3.46 0.11
C GLN A 61 0.78 3.52 0.36
N ASN A 62 1.47 4.49 -0.23
CA ASN A 62 2.92 4.68 -0.03
C ASN A 62 3.26 5.02 1.43
N LEU A 63 2.34 5.65 2.14
CA LEU A 63 2.48 5.91 3.58
C LEU A 63 2.06 4.71 4.42
N GLY A 64 1.64 3.63 3.78
CA GLY A 64 1.30 2.38 4.45
C GLY A 64 -0.14 2.27 4.91
N PHE A 65 -1.03 3.20 4.54
CA PHE A 65 -2.45 3.04 4.85
C PHE A 65 -3.03 1.86 4.08
N SER A 66 -3.89 1.08 4.72
CA SER A 66 -4.65 0.03 4.07
C SER A 66 -5.74 0.63 3.19
N LEU A 67 -6.26 -0.16 2.25
CA LEU A 67 -7.36 0.31 1.39
C LEU A 67 -8.61 0.65 2.20
N ASP A 68 -8.88 -0.07 3.28
CA ASP A 68 -10.01 0.24 4.15
C ASP A 68 -9.81 1.57 4.88
N GLU A 69 -8.59 1.83 5.37
CA GLU A 69 -8.22 3.11 5.95
C GLU A 69 -8.33 4.25 4.93
N ILE A 70 -7.91 4.01 3.69
CA ILE A 70 -8.01 4.99 2.61
C ILE A 70 -9.47 5.29 2.27
N THR A 71 -10.33 4.27 2.25
CA THR A 71 -11.76 4.45 2.07
C THR A 71 -12.33 5.38 3.13
N GLU A 72 -11.94 5.18 4.39
CA GLU A 72 -12.36 6.04 5.49
C GLU A 72 -11.83 7.47 5.33
N LEU A 73 -10.57 7.62 4.95
CA LEU A 73 -9.96 8.94 4.69
C LEU A 73 -10.70 9.69 3.57
N LEU A 74 -11.06 8.99 2.50
CA LEU A 74 -11.82 9.58 1.39
C LEU A 74 -13.21 10.03 1.82
N ARG A 75 -13.83 9.27 2.72
CA ARG A 75 -15.15 9.61 3.27
C ARG A 75 -15.09 10.86 4.15
N LEU A 76 -13.95 11.10 4.81
CA LEU A 76 -13.73 12.23 5.70
C LEU A 76 -13.17 13.47 4.99
N GLU A 77 -12.97 13.39 3.66
CA GLU A 77 -12.39 14.46 2.84
C GLU A 77 -13.18 15.78 2.91
N ALA A 78 -14.45 15.73 3.30
CA ALA A 78 -15.30 16.92 3.39
C ALA A 78 -14.91 17.92 4.53
N GLY A 79 -13.81 17.68 5.22
CA GLY A 79 -13.10 18.70 6.00
C GLY A 79 -13.55 18.95 7.43
N GLU A 80 -14.64 18.38 7.88
CA GLU A 80 -15.17 18.64 9.23
C GLU A 80 -14.68 17.65 10.29
N ASN A 81 -13.98 16.57 9.88
CA ASN A 81 -13.58 15.48 10.78
C ASN A 81 -12.05 15.39 10.95
N ARG A 82 -11.41 16.54 11.20
CA ARG A 82 -9.96 16.61 11.39
C ARG A 82 -9.48 15.68 12.51
N SER A 83 -10.23 15.55 13.58
CA SER A 83 -9.89 14.67 14.70
C SER A 83 -9.92 13.19 14.30
N SER A 84 -10.89 12.78 13.47
CA SER A 84 -10.98 11.41 12.96
C SER A 84 -9.83 11.08 12.03
N VAL A 85 -9.47 12.00 11.14
CA VAL A 85 -8.31 11.85 10.25
C VAL A 85 -7.03 11.71 11.06
N ARG A 86 -6.85 12.56 12.09
CA ARG A 86 -5.70 12.49 12.98
C ARG A 86 -5.62 11.16 13.71
N ARG A 87 -6.75 10.62 14.15
CA ARG A 87 -6.79 9.32 14.82
C ARG A 87 -6.32 8.20 13.90
N ILE A 88 -6.82 8.17 12.66
CA ILE A 88 -6.41 7.16 11.66
C ILE A 88 -4.90 7.26 11.41
N ALA A 89 -4.38 8.46 11.23
CA ALA A 89 -2.95 8.68 11.01
C ALA A 89 -2.11 8.29 12.23
N THR A 90 -2.59 8.60 13.44
CA THR A 90 -1.91 8.24 14.69
C THR A 90 -1.86 6.73 14.88
N ASP A 91 -2.95 6.03 14.61
CA ASP A 91 -3.00 4.57 14.69
C ASP A 91 -2.00 3.96 13.71
N ARG A 92 -1.92 4.50 12.50
CA ARG A 92 -0.95 4.04 11.49
C ARG A 92 0.48 4.28 11.94
N LEU A 93 0.74 5.46 12.51
CA LEU A 93 2.06 5.80 13.04
C LEU A 93 2.51 4.82 14.12
N LEU A 94 1.61 4.45 15.05
CA LEU A 94 1.91 3.47 16.09
C LEU A 94 2.24 2.10 15.52
N GLN A 95 1.53 1.69 14.46
CA GLN A 95 1.81 0.42 13.77
C GLN A 95 3.19 0.44 13.10
N ILE A 96 3.57 1.57 12.49
CA ILE A 96 4.89 1.75 11.88
C ILE A 96 5.98 1.66 12.95
N GLU A 97 5.81 2.36 14.05
CA GLU A 97 6.78 2.34 15.17
C GLU A 97 6.98 0.93 15.70
N LYS A 98 5.91 0.17 15.85
CA LYS A 98 5.98 -1.23 16.28
C LYS A 98 6.75 -2.08 15.27
N LYS A 99 6.48 -1.90 13.97
CA LYS A 99 7.21 -2.63 12.91
C LYS A 99 8.68 -2.26 12.87
N MET A 100 9.01 -1.00 13.10
CA MET A 100 10.40 -0.57 13.17
C MET A 100 11.13 -1.25 14.34
N ALA A 101 10.48 -1.36 15.49
CA ALA A 101 11.04 -2.08 16.63
C ALA A 101 11.24 -3.57 16.33
N ASP A 102 10.26 -4.20 15.67
CA ASP A 102 10.36 -5.59 15.25
C ASP A 102 11.52 -5.81 14.28
N LEU A 103 11.64 -4.95 13.27
CA LEU A 103 12.74 -5.01 12.30
C LEU A 103 14.09 -4.79 12.97
N LYS A 104 14.15 -3.90 13.95
CA LYS A 104 15.37 -3.65 14.71
C LYS A 104 15.81 -4.91 15.47
N ARG A 105 14.87 -5.64 16.09
CA ARG A 105 15.16 -6.91 16.75
C ARG A 105 15.67 -7.96 15.76
N MET A 106 15.03 -8.08 14.60
CA MET A 106 15.47 -9.00 13.54
C MET A 106 16.89 -8.66 13.08
N GLN A 107 17.16 -7.38 12.87
CA GLN A 107 18.46 -6.89 12.46
C GLN A 107 19.53 -7.26 13.48
N THR A 108 19.27 -7.01 14.76
CA THR A 108 20.20 -7.32 15.85
C THR A 108 20.49 -8.82 15.91
N THR A 109 19.45 -9.65 15.82
CA THR A 109 19.59 -11.11 15.83
C THR A 109 20.44 -11.58 14.65
N LEU A 110 20.14 -11.11 13.45
CA LEU A 110 20.88 -11.52 12.25
C LEU A 110 22.33 -11.05 12.28
N LYS A 111 22.60 -9.84 12.75
CA LYS A 111 23.97 -9.34 12.91
C LYS A 111 24.78 -10.24 13.84
N GLN A 112 24.18 -10.62 14.95
CA GLN A 112 24.83 -11.50 15.92
C GLN A 112 25.13 -12.87 15.31
N LEU A 113 24.16 -13.45 14.59
CA LEU A 113 24.33 -14.73 13.93
C LEU A 113 25.40 -14.69 12.83
N VAL A 114 25.47 -13.60 12.07
CA VAL A 114 26.50 -13.39 11.04
C VAL A 114 27.89 -13.35 11.70
N ILE A 115 28.03 -12.60 12.79
CA ILE A 115 29.30 -12.51 13.53
C ILE A 115 29.72 -13.91 14.04
N GLU A 116 28.81 -14.67 14.64
CA GLU A 116 29.06 -16.02 15.12
C GLU A 116 29.48 -16.95 13.98
N CYS A 117 28.83 -16.83 12.82
CA CYS A 117 29.17 -17.61 11.63
C CYS A 117 30.57 -17.29 11.12
N GLU A 118 31.00 -16.02 11.16
CA GLU A 118 32.34 -15.60 10.75
C GLU A 118 33.42 -16.16 11.68
N HIS A 119 33.10 -16.34 12.96
CA HIS A 119 34.06 -16.85 13.98
C HIS A 119 34.06 -18.37 14.11
N THR A 120 33.05 -19.07 13.57
CA THR A 120 33.06 -20.54 13.57
C THR A 120 33.74 -21.04 12.29
N ARG A 121 34.68 -21.99 12.48
CA ARG A 121 35.44 -22.61 11.38
C ARG A 121 35.31 -24.10 11.42
N GLY A 122 35.42 -24.74 10.26
CA GLY A 122 35.52 -26.19 10.12
C GLY A 122 34.21 -26.93 10.29
N ASP A 123 34.20 -27.97 11.10
CA ASP A 123 33.10 -28.93 11.19
C ASP A 123 31.93 -28.48 12.08
N LEU A 124 31.97 -27.26 12.62
CA LEU A 124 30.90 -26.75 13.46
C LEU A 124 29.71 -26.34 12.61
N PRO A 125 28.47 -26.68 13.04
CA PRO A 125 27.28 -26.28 12.30
C PRO A 125 27.16 -24.75 12.24
N CYS A 126 26.66 -24.24 11.09
CA CYS A 126 26.42 -22.81 10.92
C CYS A 126 25.41 -22.31 11.96
N PRO A 127 25.76 -21.30 12.79
CA PRO A 127 24.83 -20.79 13.80
C PRO A 127 23.50 -20.27 13.22
N ILE A 128 23.52 -19.75 12.02
CA ILE A 128 22.30 -19.26 11.35
C ILE A 128 21.36 -20.43 11.08
N ILE A 129 21.86 -21.49 10.47
CA ILE A 129 21.07 -22.69 10.17
C ILE A 129 20.61 -23.37 11.46
N ALA A 130 21.48 -23.49 12.44
CA ALA A 130 21.17 -24.11 13.73
C ALA A 130 20.03 -23.34 14.44
N SER A 131 20.06 -22.01 14.41
CA SER A 131 19.04 -21.17 15.01
C SER A 131 17.66 -21.38 14.33
N LEU A 132 17.64 -21.49 13.01
CA LEU A 132 16.40 -21.71 12.25
C LEU A 132 15.82 -23.11 12.48
N VAL A 133 16.69 -24.12 12.58
CA VAL A 133 16.27 -25.49 12.87
C VAL A 133 15.65 -25.58 14.26
N GLN A 134 16.25 -24.97 15.27
CA GLN A 134 15.69 -24.93 16.63
C GLN A 134 14.31 -24.30 16.67
N ALA A 135 14.13 -23.18 16.00
CA ALA A 135 12.83 -22.50 15.92
C ALA A 135 11.74 -23.42 15.34
N THR A 136 12.08 -24.27 14.38
CA THR A 136 11.14 -25.21 13.77
C THR A 136 10.68 -26.29 14.75
N TYR A 137 11.56 -26.74 15.65
CA TYR A 137 11.23 -27.78 16.62
C TYR A 137 10.56 -27.24 17.90
N LEU A 138 10.67 -25.96 18.18
CA LEU A 138 10.11 -25.33 19.37
C LEU A 138 8.76 -24.64 19.12
N ALA A 139 8.31 -24.62 17.89
CA ALA A 139 7.03 -24.03 17.52
C ALA A 139 5.85 -24.94 17.83
#